data_0ea019e65f3d353584a313a81e171a91
#
_entry.id   0ea019e65f3d353584a313a81e171a91
#
_cell.length_a   1.000
_cell.length_b   1.000
_cell.length_c   1.000
_cell.angle_alpha   90.00
_cell.angle_beta   90.00
_cell.angle_gamma   90.00
#
_symmetry.space_group_name_H-M   'P 1'
#
loop_
_entity.id
_entity.type
_entity.pdbx_description
1 polymer ?
#
loop_
_entity_poly.entity_id
_entity_poly.type
_entity_poly.pdbx_seq_one_letter_code
_entity_poly.pdbx_strand_id
1 'polypeptide(L)'
;MPSAMSLDAYLGVHLERLRAEGLFRDPGDSHARWDVPASVADGGSGVRHEAAYVDATSNDYLGLASELVSVSRETSVPVSVATEGSPCGDCSPERHRAGSGASRLVQGTWPEHERLEAELARWVGAESALLFSSGFAANLGAISALAGPDSAVISDQLNHASMVDGCRLSRAQVAIVPHLDLAALETALARSAQFRVRWVVTESYFSMDGDGPNLQAVRALCDRYAAFLLVDEAHALGVFGPRGAGRCAEAEIRPDVLIGTLGKAVGTEGAFVAGSEALRAWLWNRARSFVFSTAPSPASCALTLHHVKEAVGADGARERLHANTRRLRDQLEAAGLSLVRNSFGPIVSVVVGSNEAAMELAAALRGAGMLVQPIRPPTVPAGFARVRITVSASFEAADVDRLADAVVSSWRTIFGASC
;
A
#
# COMPACT_ATOMS: atom_id res chain seq x y z
N MET A 1 36.87 -34.49 7.36
CA MET A 1 35.92 -33.42 7.68
C MET A 1 35.24 -33.04 6.38
N PRO A 2 33.92 -33.13 6.23
CA PRO A 2 33.29 -32.57 5.04
C PRO A 2 33.59 -31.05 5.02
N SER A 3 34.04 -30.52 3.87
CA SER A 3 34.28 -29.10 3.71
C SER A 3 32.97 -28.35 3.98
N ALA A 4 33.03 -27.31 4.80
CA ALA A 4 31.87 -26.48 5.06
C ALA A 4 31.34 -25.93 3.71
N MET A 5 30.05 -26.14 3.43
CA MET A 5 29.40 -25.60 2.25
C MET A 5 29.52 -24.07 2.29
N SER A 6 29.94 -23.43 1.17
CA SER A 6 29.98 -21.99 1.09
C SER A 6 28.55 -21.41 1.14
N LEU A 7 28.42 -20.16 1.59
CA LEU A 7 27.12 -19.47 1.59
C LEU A 7 26.50 -19.44 0.19
N ASP A 8 27.31 -19.19 -0.83
CA ASP A 8 26.85 -19.13 -2.23
C ASP A 8 26.34 -20.48 -2.72
N ALA A 9 27.01 -21.59 -2.34
CA ALA A 9 26.54 -22.94 -2.66
C ALA A 9 25.22 -23.27 -1.94
N TYR A 10 25.09 -22.87 -0.67
CA TYR A 10 23.85 -23.02 0.09
C TYR A 10 22.70 -22.23 -0.55
N LEU A 11 22.91 -20.94 -0.84
CA LEU A 11 21.91 -20.07 -1.46
C LEU A 11 21.55 -20.56 -2.87
N GLY A 12 22.54 -21.00 -3.65
CA GLY A 12 22.34 -21.54 -5.00
C GLY A 12 21.30 -22.66 -5.05
N VAL A 13 21.41 -23.65 -4.17
CA VAL A 13 20.43 -24.75 -4.08
C VAL A 13 19.02 -24.24 -3.79
N HIS A 14 18.88 -23.26 -2.88
CA HIS A 14 17.57 -22.70 -2.55
C HIS A 14 16.98 -21.85 -3.68
N LEU A 15 17.81 -21.09 -4.40
CA LEU A 15 17.37 -20.31 -5.56
C LEU A 15 16.94 -21.20 -6.73
N GLU A 16 17.65 -22.32 -6.97
CA GLU A 16 17.24 -23.32 -7.96
C GLU A 16 15.89 -23.96 -7.62
N ARG A 17 15.67 -24.27 -6.34
CA ARG A 17 14.37 -24.76 -5.88
C ARG A 17 13.26 -23.73 -6.15
N LEU A 18 13.46 -22.45 -5.83
CA LEU A 18 12.50 -21.40 -6.13
C LEU A 18 12.20 -21.29 -7.62
N ARG A 19 13.22 -21.48 -8.49
CA ARG A 19 13.03 -21.53 -9.95
C ARG A 19 12.18 -22.70 -10.39
N ALA A 20 12.48 -23.90 -9.87
CA ALA A 20 11.75 -25.13 -10.19
C ALA A 20 10.27 -25.07 -9.73
N GLU A 21 10.00 -24.39 -8.62
CA GLU A 21 8.65 -24.18 -8.09
C GLU A 21 7.92 -22.98 -8.74
N GLY A 22 8.55 -22.28 -9.71
CA GLY A 22 7.97 -21.06 -10.33
C GLY A 22 7.81 -19.88 -9.37
N LEU A 23 8.53 -19.89 -8.25
CA LEU A 23 8.47 -18.88 -7.19
C LEU A 23 9.64 -17.88 -7.24
N PHE A 24 10.65 -18.13 -8.08
CA PHE A 24 11.79 -17.23 -8.23
C PHE A 24 11.31 -15.89 -8.80
N ARG A 25 11.77 -14.82 -8.20
CA ARG A 25 11.51 -13.44 -8.65
C ARG A 25 12.81 -12.86 -9.18
N ASP A 26 12.88 -12.63 -10.50
CA ASP A 26 14.06 -12.03 -11.10
C ASP A 26 14.02 -10.51 -10.87
N PRO A 27 15.08 -9.91 -10.29
CA PRO A 27 15.21 -8.46 -10.21
C PRO A 27 15.11 -7.78 -11.57
N GLY A 28 15.57 -8.44 -12.65
CA GLY A 28 15.46 -7.96 -14.03
C GLY A 28 14.02 -7.75 -14.50
N ASP A 29 13.05 -8.52 -14.00
CA ASP A 29 11.63 -8.33 -14.33
C ASP A 29 11.08 -6.97 -13.86
N SER A 30 11.69 -6.36 -12.85
CA SER A 30 11.34 -5.03 -12.36
C SER A 30 11.96 -3.89 -13.18
N HIS A 31 13.00 -4.16 -13.97
CA HIS A 31 13.72 -3.14 -14.77
C HIS A 31 13.03 -2.79 -16.08
N ALA A 32 12.04 -3.55 -16.53
CA ALA A 32 11.27 -3.23 -17.74
C ALA A 32 10.62 -1.82 -17.71
N ARG A 33 10.57 -1.18 -16.54
CA ARG A 33 10.12 0.20 -16.35
C ARG A 33 11.18 1.26 -16.67
N TRP A 34 12.47 0.88 -16.73
CA TRP A 34 13.59 1.82 -16.86
C TRP A 34 14.09 1.96 -18.30
N ASP A 35 13.64 1.09 -19.22
CA ASP A 35 13.93 1.18 -20.67
C ASP A 35 13.06 2.25 -21.36
N VAL A 36 12.77 3.35 -20.65
CA VAL A 36 12.25 4.57 -21.26
C VAL A 36 13.42 5.17 -22.06
N PRO A 37 13.27 5.37 -23.40
CA PRO A 37 14.35 5.94 -24.21
C PRO A 37 14.85 7.25 -23.62
N ALA A 38 16.18 7.40 -23.54
CA ALA A 38 16.86 8.57 -22.98
C ALA A 38 16.58 9.91 -23.72
N SER A 39 15.76 9.92 -24.77
CA SER A 39 15.32 11.12 -25.50
C SER A 39 14.36 12.02 -24.73
N VAL A 40 14.02 11.65 -23.47
CA VAL A 40 13.06 12.35 -22.61
C VAL A 40 13.72 13.32 -21.62
N ALA A 41 15.06 13.39 -21.59
CA ALA A 41 15.80 14.13 -20.57
C ALA A 41 16.01 15.64 -20.88
N ASP A 42 15.60 16.14 -22.05
CA ASP A 42 15.81 17.55 -22.41
C ASP A 42 14.52 18.37 -22.30
N GLY A 43 14.59 19.30 -21.36
CA GLY A 43 13.55 20.21 -20.94
C GLY A 43 12.80 20.94 -22.05
N GLY A 44 11.50 20.76 -22.04
CA GLY A 44 10.57 21.56 -22.82
C GLY A 44 9.16 21.28 -22.34
N SER A 45 8.50 22.33 -21.92
CA SER A 45 7.10 22.36 -21.50
C SER A 45 6.18 21.52 -22.38
N GLY A 46 5.41 20.64 -21.77
CA GLY A 46 4.17 20.13 -22.36
C GLY A 46 4.28 18.91 -23.27
N VAL A 47 5.25 18.03 -23.11
CA VAL A 47 5.30 16.76 -23.84
C VAL A 47 4.56 15.71 -23.02
N ARG A 48 3.34 15.36 -23.44
CA ARG A 48 2.75 14.08 -23.12
C ARG A 48 3.71 13.02 -23.66
N HIS A 49 4.37 12.28 -22.75
CA HIS A 49 5.04 11.08 -23.18
C HIS A 49 3.97 10.16 -23.78
N GLU A 50 4.11 9.81 -25.04
CA GLU A 50 3.54 8.57 -25.54
C GLU A 50 4.24 7.47 -24.72
N ALA A 51 3.71 7.19 -23.56
CA ALA A 51 4.17 6.10 -22.73
C ALA A 51 3.98 4.86 -23.59
N ALA A 52 5.08 4.22 -24.00
CA ALA A 52 5.03 2.98 -24.75
C ALA A 52 4.21 1.91 -24.02
N TYR A 53 3.95 2.13 -22.71
CA TYR A 53 3.25 1.20 -21.85
C TYR A 53 2.19 1.89 -20.98
N VAL A 54 1.07 1.19 -20.72
CA VAL A 54 0.14 1.48 -19.63
C VAL A 54 0.64 0.71 -18.39
N ASP A 55 1.13 1.42 -17.37
CA ASP A 55 1.60 0.79 -16.11
C ASP A 55 0.45 0.59 -15.14
N ALA A 56 -0.14 -0.60 -15.16
CA ALA A 56 -1.17 -1.04 -14.24
C ALA A 56 -0.61 -1.91 -13.08
N THR A 57 0.66 -1.74 -12.72
CA THR A 57 1.31 -2.41 -11.58
C THR A 57 1.48 -1.50 -10.38
N SER A 58 1.55 -0.19 -10.58
CA SER A 58 1.83 0.80 -9.53
C SER A 58 0.64 0.98 -8.60
N ASN A 59 0.91 1.21 -7.31
CA ASN A 59 -0.09 1.63 -6.33
C ASN A 59 -0.18 3.17 -6.22
N ASP A 60 0.33 3.90 -7.20
CA ASP A 60 0.16 5.35 -7.34
C ASP A 60 -1.25 5.66 -7.86
N TYR A 61 -2.24 5.50 -7.00
CA TYR A 61 -3.66 5.60 -7.36
C TYR A 61 -4.06 6.98 -7.87
N LEU A 62 -3.43 8.05 -7.37
CA LEU A 62 -3.75 9.43 -7.75
C LEU A 62 -2.79 10.00 -8.80
N GLY A 63 -1.70 9.30 -9.13
CA GLY A 63 -0.68 9.75 -10.07
C GLY A 63 0.33 10.75 -9.50
N LEU A 64 0.36 10.93 -8.18
CA LEU A 64 1.22 11.92 -7.52
C LEU A 64 2.70 11.51 -7.46
N ALA A 65 3.01 10.21 -7.50
CA ALA A 65 4.40 9.73 -7.46
C ALA A 65 5.18 10.04 -8.74
N SER A 66 4.50 10.33 -9.83
CA SER A 66 5.13 10.69 -11.12
C SER A 66 5.47 12.17 -11.26
N GLU A 67 5.13 13.01 -10.27
CA GLU A 67 5.51 14.41 -10.28
C GLU A 67 7.03 14.58 -10.20
N LEU A 68 7.60 15.36 -11.14
CA LEU A 68 9.03 15.62 -11.17
C LEU A 68 9.41 16.64 -10.10
N VAL A 69 10.25 16.22 -9.16
CA VAL A 69 10.85 17.11 -8.17
C VAL A 69 12.18 17.60 -8.71
N SER A 70 12.31 18.92 -8.98
CA SER A 70 13.58 19.47 -9.42
C SER A 70 14.52 19.68 -8.23
N VAL A 71 15.67 19.01 -8.27
CA VAL A 71 16.80 19.22 -7.35
C VAL A 71 17.81 20.12 -8.05
N SER A 72 17.99 21.36 -7.61
CA SER A 72 18.98 22.25 -8.20
C SER A 72 20.40 21.78 -7.85
N ARG A 73 21.31 21.80 -8.84
CA ARG A 73 22.72 21.34 -8.69
C ARG A 73 23.64 22.34 -7.99
N GLU A 74 23.15 23.51 -7.63
CA GLU A 74 23.97 24.51 -6.96
C GLU A 74 23.92 24.30 -5.43
N THR A 75 25.03 23.99 -4.89
CA THR A 75 25.58 23.84 -3.52
C THR A 75 24.73 24.09 -2.26
N SER A 76 23.47 24.32 -2.37
CA SER A 76 22.47 24.31 -1.30
C SER A 76 21.18 23.79 -1.90
N VAL A 77 20.88 22.51 -1.68
CA VAL A 77 19.72 21.82 -2.23
C VAL A 77 18.42 22.45 -1.70
N PRO A 78 17.75 23.32 -2.44
CA PRO A 78 16.34 23.58 -2.16
C PRO A 78 15.54 22.51 -2.89
N VAL A 79 14.80 21.69 -2.15
CA VAL A 79 13.68 20.94 -2.72
C VAL A 79 12.62 22.01 -3.07
N SER A 80 12.67 22.53 -4.29
CA SER A 80 11.59 23.39 -4.78
C SER A 80 10.62 22.49 -5.54
N VAL A 81 9.43 22.35 -5.00
CA VAL A 81 8.30 21.84 -5.78
C VAL A 81 7.91 22.96 -6.74
N ALA A 82 8.22 22.76 -8.02
CA ALA A 82 7.83 23.72 -9.05
C ALA A 82 6.31 23.57 -9.30
N THR A 83 5.51 24.40 -8.64
CA THR A 83 4.13 24.61 -9.07
C THR A 83 4.14 25.72 -10.13
N GLU A 84 3.88 25.36 -11.38
CA GLU A 84 3.61 26.37 -12.42
C GLU A 84 2.33 27.13 -12.02
N GLY A 85 2.49 28.42 -11.69
CA GLY A 85 1.37 29.36 -11.66
C GLY A 85 1.07 30.11 -10.38
N SER A 86 1.96 30.22 -9.39
CA SER A 86 1.71 31.11 -8.26
C SER A 86 2.60 32.36 -8.33
N PRO A 87 2.04 33.56 -8.59
CA PRO A 87 2.78 34.81 -8.52
C PRO A 87 2.82 35.29 -7.07
N CYS A 88 3.56 34.59 -6.19
CA CYS A 88 3.85 35.13 -4.85
C CYS A 88 5.30 35.59 -4.79
N GLY A 89 5.52 36.88 -4.82
CA GLY A 89 6.81 37.56 -4.97
C GLY A 89 7.70 37.58 -3.72
N ASP A 90 7.60 36.61 -2.79
CA ASP A 90 8.45 36.62 -1.58
C ASP A 90 8.67 35.20 -0.97
N CYS A 91 8.67 34.16 -1.79
CA CYS A 91 9.01 32.81 -1.34
C CYS A 91 10.50 32.54 -1.58
N SER A 92 11.36 32.93 -0.63
CA SER A 92 12.67 32.28 -0.54
C SER A 92 12.45 30.78 -0.31
N PRO A 93 13.09 29.88 -1.10
CA PRO A 93 12.90 28.45 -0.94
C PRO A 93 13.23 28.03 0.49
N GLU A 94 12.28 27.44 1.22
CA GLU A 94 12.54 26.90 2.54
C GLU A 94 13.64 25.83 2.44
N ARG A 95 14.71 25.99 3.23
CA ARG A 95 15.83 25.05 3.24
C ARG A 95 15.57 23.98 4.28
N HIS A 96 15.45 22.75 3.85
CA HIS A 96 15.28 21.59 4.73
C HIS A 96 16.59 20.79 4.85
N ARG A 97 16.78 20.11 6.00
CA ARG A 97 17.91 19.21 6.20
C ARG A 97 17.72 17.93 5.37
N ALA A 98 18.80 17.49 4.70
CA ALA A 98 18.80 16.26 3.91
C ALA A 98 18.64 14.99 4.75
N GLY A 99 19.00 15.02 6.04
CA GLY A 99 18.87 13.89 6.94
C GLY A 99 18.66 14.31 8.40
N SER A 100 18.08 13.42 9.20
CA SER A 100 17.77 13.68 10.62
C SER A 100 18.93 13.44 11.56
N GLY A 101 19.94 12.65 11.14
CA GLY A 101 21.17 12.39 11.90
C GLY A 101 21.04 11.44 13.09
N ALA A 102 19.81 11.17 13.57
CA ALA A 102 19.54 10.31 14.73
C ALA A 102 18.11 9.78 14.71
N SER A 103 17.77 8.89 15.67
CA SER A 103 16.37 8.53 15.95
C SER A 103 15.60 9.71 16.53
N ARG A 104 14.27 9.65 16.43
CA ARG A 104 13.36 10.70 16.95
C ARG A 104 13.58 11.00 18.44
N LEU A 105 13.93 9.99 19.23
CA LEU A 105 14.10 10.12 20.68
C LEU A 105 15.41 10.79 21.08
N VAL A 106 16.44 10.71 20.24
CA VAL A 106 17.77 11.26 20.57
C VAL A 106 17.86 12.71 20.12
N GLN A 107 17.92 12.96 18.81
CA GLN A 107 18.06 14.31 18.23
C GLN A 107 17.44 14.39 16.83
N GLY A 108 16.76 13.35 16.37
CA GLY A 108 16.21 13.26 15.01
C GLY A 108 14.83 13.89 14.86
N THR A 109 14.29 14.58 15.87
CA THR A 109 13.01 15.29 15.77
C THR A 109 13.23 16.71 15.27
N TRP A 110 12.53 17.06 14.17
CA TRP A 110 12.55 18.36 13.52
C TRP A 110 11.11 18.88 13.32
N PRO A 111 10.92 20.19 13.16
CA PRO A 111 9.58 20.77 12.97
C PRO A 111 8.79 20.19 11.81
N GLU A 112 9.47 19.72 10.75
CA GLU A 112 8.85 19.08 9.59
C GLU A 112 8.12 17.78 9.96
N HIS A 113 8.67 16.99 10.88
CA HIS A 113 7.99 15.79 11.38
C HIS A 113 6.70 16.14 12.11
N GLU A 114 6.75 17.14 13.00
CA GLU A 114 5.60 17.54 13.81
C GLU A 114 4.49 18.16 12.96
N ARG A 115 4.88 18.98 11.96
CA ARG A 115 3.92 19.56 10.99
C ARG A 115 3.23 18.48 10.17
N LEU A 116 4.00 17.48 9.67
CA LEU A 116 3.45 16.37 8.92
C LEU A 116 2.55 15.49 9.79
N GLU A 117 2.98 15.13 10.99
CA GLU A 117 2.17 14.35 11.96
C GLU A 117 0.85 15.05 12.28
N ALA A 118 0.87 16.37 12.49
CA ALA A 118 -0.34 17.16 12.75
C ALA A 118 -1.30 17.18 11.55
N GLU A 119 -0.78 17.29 10.32
CA GLU A 119 -1.60 17.26 9.11
C GLU A 119 -2.22 15.87 8.88
N LEU A 120 -1.43 14.80 9.08
CA LEU A 120 -1.90 13.43 8.96
C LEU A 120 -3.00 13.11 9.97
N ALA A 121 -2.82 13.51 11.24
CA ALA A 121 -3.84 13.36 12.26
C ALA A 121 -5.15 14.08 11.88
N ARG A 122 -5.03 15.32 11.39
CA ARG A 122 -6.19 16.12 10.93
C ARG A 122 -6.89 15.44 9.75
N TRP A 123 -6.12 14.91 8.78
CA TRP A 123 -6.68 14.25 7.59
C TRP A 123 -7.55 13.06 7.94
N VAL A 124 -7.08 12.18 8.82
CA VAL A 124 -7.81 10.97 9.20
C VAL A 124 -8.75 11.15 10.41
N GLY A 125 -8.86 12.37 10.94
CA GLY A 125 -9.75 12.69 12.08
C GLY A 125 -9.32 12.09 13.41
N ALA A 126 -8.00 11.87 13.60
CA ALA A 126 -7.42 11.39 14.86
C ALA A 126 -6.93 12.54 15.74
N GLU A 127 -6.72 12.28 17.03
CA GLU A 127 -6.14 13.26 17.96
C GLU A 127 -4.65 13.49 17.67
N SER A 128 -3.95 12.44 17.25
CA SER A 128 -2.52 12.46 17.02
C SER A 128 -2.07 11.44 15.99
N ALA A 129 -0.90 11.65 15.41
CA ALA A 129 -0.22 10.69 14.54
C ALA A 129 1.26 10.60 14.87
N LEU A 130 1.89 9.49 14.51
CA LEU A 130 3.32 9.21 14.68
C LEU A 130 3.89 8.64 13.39
N LEU A 131 4.94 9.24 12.84
CA LEU A 131 5.60 8.83 11.61
C LEU A 131 6.49 7.60 11.80
N PHE A 132 6.48 6.72 10.80
CA PHE A 132 7.35 5.56 10.65
C PHE A 132 8.02 5.57 9.28
N SER A 133 9.13 4.84 9.14
CA SER A 133 9.88 4.77 7.88
C SER A 133 9.17 4.00 6.76
N SER A 134 8.19 3.17 7.09
CA SER A 134 7.37 2.41 6.11
C SER A 134 6.12 1.84 6.77
N GLY A 135 5.12 1.44 5.94
CA GLY A 135 3.94 0.70 6.43
C GLY A 135 4.30 -0.60 7.14
N PHE A 136 5.35 -1.30 6.66
CA PHE A 136 5.86 -2.48 7.32
C PHE A 136 6.35 -2.17 8.74
N ALA A 137 7.15 -1.12 8.91
CA ALA A 137 7.67 -0.69 10.22
C ALA A 137 6.54 -0.21 11.15
N ALA A 138 5.51 0.44 10.60
CA ALA A 138 4.36 0.92 11.36
C ALA A 138 3.53 -0.25 11.92
N ASN A 139 3.15 -1.22 11.07
CA ASN A 139 2.42 -2.42 11.49
C ASN A 139 3.21 -3.23 12.52
N LEU A 140 4.47 -3.54 12.22
CA LEU A 140 5.35 -4.30 13.11
C LEU A 140 5.48 -3.62 14.47
N GLY A 141 5.74 -2.31 14.46
CA GLY A 141 5.96 -1.51 15.67
C GLY A 141 4.69 -1.36 16.51
N ALA A 142 3.57 -1.04 15.88
CA ALA A 142 2.30 -0.85 16.56
C ALA A 142 1.80 -2.15 17.20
N ILE A 143 1.67 -3.22 16.44
CA ILE A 143 1.12 -4.49 16.93
C ILE A 143 2.00 -5.08 18.03
N SER A 144 3.33 -5.11 17.83
CA SER A 144 4.24 -5.67 18.83
C SER A 144 4.38 -4.81 20.10
N ALA A 145 4.06 -3.52 20.04
CA ALA A 145 4.08 -2.64 21.21
C ALA A 145 2.77 -2.65 22.00
N LEU A 146 1.64 -2.95 21.33
CA LEU A 146 0.29 -2.89 21.92
C LEU A 146 -0.20 -4.23 22.45
N ALA A 147 0.14 -5.32 21.75
CA ALA A 147 -0.20 -6.67 22.18
C ALA A 147 0.98 -7.33 22.91
N GLY A 148 0.66 -8.26 23.82
CA GLY A 148 1.66 -8.99 24.60
C GLY A 148 1.14 -10.37 25.02
N PRO A 149 1.90 -11.14 25.84
CA PRO A 149 1.52 -12.51 26.23
C PRO A 149 0.15 -12.63 26.89
N ASP A 150 -0.33 -11.56 27.54
CA ASP A 150 -1.65 -11.51 28.20
C ASP A 150 -2.78 -11.02 27.28
N SER A 151 -2.48 -10.92 25.97
CA SER A 151 -3.43 -10.44 24.97
C SER A 151 -3.84 -11.55 24.01
N ALA A 152 -5.05 -11.44 23.48
CA ALA A 152 -5.47 -12.15 22.26
C ALA A 152 -5.45 -11.19 21.07
N VAL A 153 -4.98 -11.66 19.92
CA VAL A 153 -5.07 -10.96 18.64
C VAL A 153 -5.87 -11.83 17.68
N ILE A 154 -6.97 -11.30 17.18
CA ILE A 154 -7.79 -11.94 16.14
C ILE A 154 -7.41 -11.28 14.81
N SER A 155 -6.85 -12.06 13.90
CA SER A 155 -6.26 -11.60 12.64
C SER A 155 -6.98 -12.24 11.46
N ASP A 156 -7.35 -11.44 10.45
CA ASP A 156 -7.78 -11.97 9.16
C ASP A 156 -6.65 -12.77 8.52
N GLN A 157 -7.00 -13.89 7.87
CA GLN A 157 -6.01 -14.81 7.27
C GLN A 157 -5.23 -14.19 6.09
N LEU A 158 -5.77 -13.14 5.44
CA LEU A 158 -5.14 -12.47 4.31
C LEU A 158 -4.45 -11.15 4.69
N ASN A 159 -4.36 -10.84 5.98
CA ASN A 159 -3.62 -9.67 6.44
C ASN A 159 -2.19 -9.64 5.90
N HIS A 160 -1.71 -8.45 5.61
CA HIS A 160 -0.37 -8.21 5.09
C HIS A 160 0.73 -8.82 5.98
N ALA A 161 1.82 -9.27 5.38
CA ALA A 161 2.94 -9.92 6.06
C ALA A 161 3.47 -9.13 7.28
N SER A 162 3.48 -7.79 7.22
CA SER A 162 3.90 -6.94 8.33
C SER A 162 3.00 -7.06 9.56
N MET A 163 1.68 -7.25 9.35
CA MET A 163 0.73 -7.48 10.45
C MET A 163 0.93 -8.87 11.04
N VAL A 164 1.12 -9.89 10.18
CA VAL A 164 1.45 -11.26 10.62
C VAL A 164 2.72 -11.29 11.47
N ASP A 165 3.78 -10.61 11.02
CA ASP A 165 5.04 -10.54 11.75
C ASP A 165 4.92 -9.72 13.04
N GLY A 166 4.13 -8.64 13.03
CA GLY A 166 3.77 -7.89 14.24
C GLY A 166 3.06 -8.76 15.27
N CYS A 167 2.08 -9.57 14.84
CA CYS A 167 1.39 -10.54 15.68
C CYS A 167 2.35 -11.57 16.29
N ARG A 168 3.26 -12.13 15.48
CA ARG A 168 4.29 -13.09 15.97
C ARG A 168 5.22 -12.46 17.01
N LEU A 169 5.71 -11.25 16.74
CA LEU A 169 6.62 -10.55 17.65
C LEU A 169 5.96 -10.10 18.94
N SER A 170 4.67 -9.85 18.95
CA SER A 170 3.91 -9.47 20.14
C SER A 170 3.90 -10.56 21.20
N ARG A 171 4.05 -11.84 20.81
CA ARG A 171 3.90 -13.01 21.66
C ARG A 171 2.49 -13.17 22.25
N ALA A 172 1.51 -12.47 21.71
CA ALA A 172 0.10 -12.64 22.04
C ALA A 172 -0.41 -13.99 21.55
N GLN A 173 -1.52 -14.45 22.12
CA GLN A 173 -2.24 -15.55 21.51
C GLN A 173 -2.96 -15.08 20.25
N VAL A 174 -2.53 -15.58 19.07
CA VAL A 174 -3.09 -15.21 17.79
C VAL A 174 -4.12 -16.23 17.34
N ALA A 175 -5.33 -15.76 17.05
CA ALA A 175 -6.40 -16.51 16.39
C ALA A 175 -6.55 -15.99 14.96
N ILE A 176 -6.29 -16.85 13.97
CA ILE A 176 -6.49 -16.51 12.56
C ILE A 176 -7.93 -16.89 12.19
N VAL A 177 -8.68 -15.95 11.63
CA VAL A 177 -10.05 -16.17 11.15
C VAL A 177 -10.09 -16.18 9.63
N PRO A 178 -11.02 -16.96 9.02
CA PRO A 178 -11.21 -16.94 7.58
C PRO A 178 -11.49 -15.52 7.08
N HIS A 179 -11.02 -15.23 5.87
CA HIS A 179 -11.09 -13.92 5.26
C HIS A 179 -12.53 -13.39 5.21
N LEU A 180 -12.73 -12.17 5.74
CA LEU A 180 -14.00 -11.44 5.82
C LEU A 180 -15.16 -12.18 6.52
N ASP A 181 -14.88 -13.24 7.27
CA ASP A 181 -15.90 -14.03 7.96
C ASP A 181 -16.24 -13.42 9.34
N LEU A 182 -17.33 -12.64 9.37
CA LEU A 182 -17.81 -11.99 10.61
C LEU A 182 -18.28 -13.00 11.67
N ALA A 183 -18.81 -14.15 11.27
CA ALA A 183 -19.26 -15.18 12.21
C ALA A 183 -18.07 -15.87 12.89
N ALA A 184 -17.02 -16.16 12.12
CA ALA A 184 -15.77 -16.67 12.66
C ALA A 184 -15.07 -15.63 13.56
N LEU A 185 -15.10 -14.34 13.20
CA LEU A 185 -14.59 -13.24 14.01
C LEU A 185 -15.32 -13.17 15.35
N GLU A 186 -16.66 -13.20 15.34
CA GLU A 186 -17.46 -13.19 16.57
C GLU A 186 -17.16 -14.40 17.46
N THR A 187 -17.06 -15.59 16.88
CA THR A 187 -16.69 -16.82 17.59
C THR A 187 -15.31 -16.71 18.23
N ALA A 188 -14.33 -16.15 17.53
CA ALA A 188 -12.96 -15.97 18.04
C ALA A 188 -12.93 -14.96 19.19
N LEU A 189 -13.68 -13.85 19.08
CA LEU A 189 -13.85 -12.85 20.15
C LEU A 189 -14.48 -13.46 21.41
N ALA A 190 -15.55 -14.26 21.25
CA ALA A 190 -16.19 -14.95 22.36
C ALA A 190 -15.24 -15.92 23.08
N ARG A 191 -14.43 -16.69 22.31
CA ARG A 191 -13.43 -17.62 22.85
C ARG A 191 -12.24 -16.94 23.52
N SER A 192 -12.02 -15.66 23.27
CA SER A 192 -10.93 -14.89 23.86
C SER A 192 -11.31 -14.13 25.15
N ALA A 193 -12.46 -14.44 25.73
CA ALA A 193 -13.00 -13.77 26.94
C ALA A 193 -12.06 -13.85 28.17
N GLN A 194 -11.21 -14.89 28.27
CA GLN A 194 -10.23 -15.04 29.34
C GLN A 194 -9.05 -14.04 29.26
N PHE A 195 -8.83 -13.42 28.10
CA PHE A 195 -7.74 -12.44 27.95
C PHE A 195 -8.20 -11.08 28.42
N ARG A 196 -7.32 -10.40 29.15
CA ARG A 196 -7.57 -9.04 29.63
C ARG A 196 -7.68 -8.04 28.47
N VAL A 197 -6.86 -8.23 27.44
CA VAL A 197 -6.77 -7.36 26.26
C VAL A 197 -7.05 -8.19 25.01
N ARG A 198 -7.93 -7.70 24.16
CA ARG A 198 -8.27 -8.33 22.86
C ARG A 198 -8.12 -7.32 21.77
N TRP A 199 -7.50 -7.74 20.67
CA TRP A 199 -7.28 -6.94 19.48
C TRP A 199 -7.91 -7.63 18.28
N VAL A 200 -8.63 -6.88 17.46
CA VAL A 200 -8.95 -7.26 16.09
C VAL A 200 -8.01 -6.47 15.20
N VAL A 201 -7.30 -7.17 14.30
CA VAL A 201 -6.40 -6.56 13.34
C VAL A 201 -6.81 -6.95 11.92
N THR A 202 -7.04 -5.96 11.06
CA THR A 202 -7.50 -6.16 9.67
C THR A 202 -7.05 -5.05 8.76
N GLU A 203 -7.01 -5.31 7.46
CA GLU A 203 -6.94 -4.25 6.44
C GLU A 203 -8.36 -3.75 6.13
N SER A 204 -8.49 -2.48 5.78
CA SER A 204 -9.76 -1.95 5.31
C SER A 204 -10.01 -2.27 3.84
N TYR A 205 -8.94 -2.44 3.06
CA TYR A 205 -8.94 -2.75 1.64
C TYR A 205 -7.74 -3.63 1.31
N PHE A 206 -8.00 -4.90 0.96
CA PHE A 206 -6.96 -5.92 0.78
C PHE A 206 -6.25 -5.80 -0.56
N SER A 207 -4.94 -5.83 -0.51
CA SER A 207 -4.05 -5.51 -1.63
C SER A 207 -4.10 -6.47 -2.82
N MET A 208 -4.48 -7.74 -2.57
CA MET A 208 -4.46 -8.80 -3.60
C MET A 208 -5.85 -9.08 -4.17
N ASP A 209 -6.87 -8.95 -3.36
CA ASP A 209 -8.24 -9.28 -3.74
C ASP A 209 -9.03 -8.04 -4.16
N GLY A 210 -8.65 -6.86 -3.71
CA GLY A 210 -9.38 -5.63 -3.99
C GLY A 210 -10.76 -5.63 -3.33
N ASP A 211 -10.86 -6.23 -2.16
CA ASP A 211 -12.06 -6.31 -1.32
C ASP A 211 -11.79 -5.77 0.09
N GLY A 212 -12.74 -5.90 1.00
CA GLY A 212 -12.56 -5.46 2.37
C GLY A 212 -13.77 -5.71 3.26
N PRO A 213 -13.57 -5.67 4.58
CA PRO A 213 -14.61 -6.00 5.56
C PRO A 213 -15.73 -4.95 5.60
N ASN A 214 -16.88 -5.37 6.12
CA ASN A 214 -17.88 -4.45 6.64
C ASN A 214 -17.36 -3.86 7.97
N LEU A 215 -16.70 -2.72 7.88
CA LEU A 215 -16.01 -2.08 9.00
C LEU A 215 -16.99 -1.69 10.14
N GLN A 216 -18.22 -1.32 9.82
CA GLN A 216 -19.25 -1.02 10.83
C GLN A 216 -19.59 -2.27 11.64
N ALA A 217 -19.77 -3.41 10.98
CA ALA A 217 -20.01 -4.67 11.65
C ALA A 217 -18.82 -5.13 12.50
N VAL A 218 -17.58 -4.97 11.98
CA VAL A 218 -16.36 -5.28 12.73
C VAL A 218 -16.26 -4.39 13.98
N ARG A 219 -16.49 -3.06 13.85
CA ARG A 219 -16.47 -2.13 14.99
C ARG A 219 -17.53 -2.52 16.03
N ALA A 220 -18.75 -2.83 15.59
CA ALA A 220 -19.83 -3.26 16.49
C ALA A 220 -19.50 -4.55 17.26
N LEU A 221 -18.82 -5.51 16.63
CA LEU A 221 -18.32 -6.70 17.32
C LEU A 221 -17.22 -6.34 18.31
N CYS A 222 -16.27 -5.50 17.95
CA CYS A 222 -15.23 -5.04 18.88
C CYS A 222 -15.84 -4.37 20.12
N ASP A 223 -16.83 -3.50 19.94
CA ASP A 223 -17.50 -2.82 21.04
C ASP A 223 -18.25 -3.81 21.94
N ARG A 224 -19.00 -4.76 21.35
CA ARG A 224 -19.73 -5.80 22.09
C ARG A 224 -18.82 -6.66 22.97
N TYR A 225 -17.64 -7.00 22.45
CA TYR A 225 -16.69 -7.88 23.14
C TYR A 225 -15.57 -7.12 23.86
N ALA A 226 -15.66 -5.79 23.98
CA ALA A 226 -14.66 -4.92 24.58
C ALA A 226 -13.24 -5.21 24.02
N ALA A 227 -13.13 -5.30 22.70
CA ALA A 227 -11.88 -5.48 21.95
C ALA A 227 -11.47 -4.17 21.29
N PHE A 228 -10.17 -3.95 21.18
CA PHE A 228 -9.61 -2.86 20.39
C PHE A 228 -9.55 -3.23 18.91
N LEU A 229 -9.69 -2.23 18.04
CA LEU A 229 -9.64 -2.37 16.59
C LEU A 229 -8.44 -1.64 16.01
N LEU A 230 -7.55 -2.39 15.33
CA LEU A 230 -6.48 -1.85 14.51
C LEU A 230 -6.82 -2.07 13.04
N VAL A 231 -6.80 -0.99 12.25
CA VAL A 231 -7.10 -1.04 10.82
C VAL A 231 -5.93 -0.48 10.02
N ASP A 232 -5.45 -1.27 9.06
CA ASP A 232 -4.51 -0.81 8.05
C ASP A 232 -5.28 -0.25 6.84
N GLU A 233 -5.09 1.05 6.59
CA GLU A 233 -5.68 1.82 5.49
C GLU A 233 -4.71 2.01 4.32
N ALA A 234 -3.63 1.25 4.25
CA ALA A 234 -2.54 1.47 3.30
C ALA A 234 -2.99 1.52 1.84
N HIS A 235 -4.02 0.77 1.46
CA HIS A 235 -4.58 0.77 0.11
C HIS A 235 -5.86 1.59 -0.03
N ALA A 236 -6.38 2.12 1.07
CA ALA A 236 -7.63 2.89 1.08
C ALA A 236 -7.41 4.40 1.25
N LEU A 237 -6.35 4.77 1.97
CA LEU A 237 -5.97 6.18 2.18
C LEU A 237 -5.68 6.85 0.83
N GLY A 238 -6.22 8.03 0.60
CA GLY A 238 -6.17 8.76 -0.66
C GLY A 238 -7.20 8.32 -1.70
N VAL A 239 -7.80 7.14 -1.55
CA VAL A 239 -8.69 6.48 -2.53
C VAL A 239 -10.16 6.55 -2.14
N PHE A 240 -10.48 6.24 -0.89
CA PHE A 240 -11.85 6.13 -0.39
C PHE A 240 -12.16 7.18 0.68
N GLY A 241 -13.45 7.38 0.90
CA GLY A 241 -13.97 8.26 1.93
C GLY A 241 -13.84 9.76 1.63
N PRO A 242 -14.42 10.60 2.47
CA PRO A 242 -14.38 12.04 2.31
C PRO A 242 -12.92 12.55 2.24
N ARG A 243 -12.61 13.31 1.19
CA ARG A 243 -11.25 13.84 0.95
C ARG A 243 -10.15 12.77 0.93
N GLY A 244 -10.51 11.51 0.64
CA GLY A 244 -9.58 10.38 0.62
C GLY A 244 -9.10 9.94 2.02
N ALA A 245 -9.86 10.20 3.08
CA ALA A 245 -9.47 9.86 4.45
C ALA A 245 -9.56 8.35 4.77
N GLY A 246 -9.85 7.52 3.78
CA GLY A 246 -9.88 6.06 3.91
C GLY A 246 -11.25 5.48 4.15
N ARG A 247 -11.32 4.16 4.24
CA ARG A 247 -12.58 3.42 4.39
C ARG A 247 -13.16 3.49 5.80
N CYS A 248 -12.33 3.70 6.82
CA CYS A 248 -12.86 3.97 8.16
C CYS A 248 -13.67 5.26 8.18
N ALA A 249 -13.19 6.31 7.51
CA ALA A 249 -13.92 7.56 7.36
C ALA A 249 -15.19 7.41 6.49
N GLU A 250 -15.12 6.61 5.40
CA GLU A 250 -16.28 6.28 4.57
C GLU A 250 -17.37 5.52 5.35
N ALA A 251 -16.97 4.61 6.24
CA ALA A 251 -17.86 3.83 7.09
C ALA A 251 -18.28 4.56 8.37
N GLU A 252 -17.84 5.81 8.56
CA GLU A 252 -18.10 6.62 9.75
C GLU A 252 -17.73 5.92 11.07
N ILE A 253 -16.65 5.13 11.05
CA ILE A 253 -16.11 4.47 12.24
C ILE A 253 -14.78 5.08 12.65
N ARG A 254 -14.44 4.96 13.94
CA ARG A 254 -13.11 5.26 14.47
C ARG A 254 -12.45 3.98 14.99
N PRO A 255 -11.39 3.48 14.34
CA PRO A 255 -10.59 2.43 14.94
C PRO A 255 -9.77 3.00 16.12
N ASP A 256 -9.36 2.14 17.04
CA ASP A 256 -8.47 2.54 18.14
C ASP A 256 -7.06 2.86 17.63
N VAL A 257 -6.66 2.19 16.53
CA VAL A 257 -5.39 2.37 15.83
C VAL A 257 -5.64 2.37 14.33
N LEU A 258 -5.28 3.45 13.65
CA LEU A 258 -5.28 3.55 12.20
C LEU A 258 -3.84 3.57 11.69
N ILE A 259 -3.53 2.76 10.69
CA ILE A 259 -2.23 2.77 10.01
C ILE A 259 -2.43 3.22 8.58
N GLY A 260 -1.65 4.21 8.15
CA GLY A 260 -1.65 4.72 6.78
C GLY A 260 -0.25 4.69 6.18
N THR A 261 -0.15 4.50 4.87
CA THR A 261 1.11 4.60 4.14
C THR A 261 1.14 5.83 3.24
N LEU A 262 2.32 6.40 3.09
CA LEU A 262 2.58 7.58 2.27
C LEU A 262 3.20 7.21 0.91
N GLY A 263 3.61 5.95 0.74
CA GLY A 263 4.26 5.44 -0.47
C GLY A 263 3.30 4.90 -1.54
N LYS A 264 2.00 5.18 -1.46
CA LYS A 264 0.99 4.74 -2.45
C LYS A 264 0.24 5.94 -3.02
N ALA A 265 -1.01 6.16 -2.66
CA ALA A 265 -1.80 7.28 -3.18
C ALA A 265 -1.21 8.67 -2.89
N VAL A 266 -0.43 8.83 -1.82
CA VAL A 266 0.28 10.08 -1.51
C VAL A 266 1.52 10.28 -2.39
N GLY A 267 2.08 9.21 -2.97
CA GLY A 267 3.16 9.28 -3.94
C GLY A 267 4.55 9.61 -3.37
N THR A 268 4.78 9.40 -2.05
CA THR A 268 6.06 9.66 -1.39
C THR A 268 6.60 8.42 -0.68
N GLU A 269 7.14 8.55 0.51
CA GLU A 269 7.66 7.45 1.32
C GLU A 269 7.21 7.53 2.77
N GLY A 270 7.33 6.42 3.49
CA GLY A 270 6.99 6.36 4.90
C GLY A 270 5.56 5.91 5.18
N ALA A 271 5.20 6.01 6.44
CA ALA A 271 3.88 5.65 6.97
C ALA A 271 3.61 6.36 8.29
N PHE A 272 2.42 6.21 8.81
CA PHE A 272 2.06 6.73 10.12
C PHE A 272 1.09 5.81 10.85
N VAL A 273 1.08 5.94 12.17
CA VAL A 273 0.06 5.37 13.06
C VAL A 273 -0.70 6.54 13.67
N ALA A 274 -2.02 6.52 13.56
CA ALA A 274 -2.89 7.56 14.11
C ALA A 274 -3.88 6.99 15.14
N GLY A 275 -4.25 7.80 16.12
CA GLY A 275 -5.20 7.49 17.18
C GLY A 275 -5.15 8.55 18.28
N SER A 276 -5.26 8.12 19.56
CA SER A 276 -5.22 9.03 20.70
C SER A 276 -3.79 9.55 21.00
N GLU A 277 -3.68 10.65 21.75
CA GLU A 277 -2.42 11.13 22.29
C GLU A 277 -1.73 10.07 23.19
N ALA A 278 -2.50 9.30 23.94
CA ALA A 278 -1.98 8.21 24.76
C ALA A 278 -1.35 7.09 23.89
N LEU A 279 -1.97 6.75 22.76
CA LEU A 279 -1.41 5.81 21.78
C LEU A 279 -0.07 6.34 21.25
N ARG A 280 -0.03 7.60 20.80
CA ARG A 280 1.20 8.23 20.31
C ARG A 280 2.31 8.16 21.35
N ALA A 281 2.02 8.57 22.59
CA ALA A 281 2.99 8.54 23.69
C ALA A 281 3.46 7.10 23.99
N TRP A 282 2.58 6.12 23.93
CA TRP A 282 2.94 4.72 24.12
C TRP A 282 3.88 4.22 23.02
N LEU A 283 3.54 4.44 21.75
CA LEU A 283 4.35 4.02 20.61
C LEU A 283 5.70 4.73 20.57
N TRP A 284 5.75 6.01 20.93
CA TRP A 284 6.99 6.78 21.08
C TRP A 284 7.99 6.09 22.01
N ASN A 285 7.52 5.42 23.06
CA ASN A 285 8.35 4.77 24.05
C ASN A 285 8.57 3.27 23.82
N ARG A 286 7.68 2.59 23.06
CA ARG A 286 7.62 1.13 23.00
C ARG A 286 7.72 0.53 21.61
N ALA A 287 7.38 1.26 20.55
CA ALA A 287 7.45 0.75 19.18
C ALA A 287 8.90 0.64 18.72
N ARG A 288 9.47 -0.57 18.74
CA ARG A 288 10.91 -0.78 18.49
C ARG A 288 11.34 -0.33 17.09
N SER A 289 10.50 -0.50 16.06
CA SER A 289 10.77 -0.04 14.69
C SER A 289 10.79 1.48 14.57
N PHE A 290 10.21 2.21 15.53
CA PHE A 290 10.32 3.66 15.67
C PHE A 290 11.50 4.07 16.53
N VAL A 291 11.60 3.52 17.77
CA VAL A 291 12.59 3.90 18.78
C VAL A 291 14.02 3.72 18.29
N PHE A 292 14.31 2.63 17.58
CA PHE A 292 15.65 2.23 17.17
C PHE A 292 15.94 2.47 15.69
N SER A 293 15.08 3.25 15.01
CA SER A 293 15.29 3.69 13.62
C SER A 293 15.73 5.15 13.57
N THR A 294 16.63 5.49 12.64
CA THR A 294 16.87 6.87 12.25
C THR A 294 15.57 7.48 11.73
N ALA A 295 15.29 8.71 12.13
CA ALA A 295 14.10 9.43 11.70
C ALA A 295 14.09 9.68 10.18
N PRO A 296 12.92 9.76 9.53
CA PRO A 296 12.80 10.24 8.15
C PRO A 296 13.50 11.59 7.95
N SER A 297 13.94 11.87 6.74
CA SER A 297 14.61 13.15 6.46
C SER A 297 13.61 14.32 6.57
N PRO A 298 14.01 15.48 7.15
CA PRO A 298 13.15 16.67 7.15
C PRO A 298 12.73 17.11 5.75
N ALA A 299 13.62 17.02 4.76
CA ALA A 299 13.30 17.34 3.37
C ALA A 299 12.22 16.41 2.81
N SER A 300 12.32 15.10 3.10
CA SER A 300 11.29 14.13 2.72
C SER A 300 9.95 14.41 3.42
N CYS A 301 9.98 14.79 4.71
CA CYS A 301 8.77 15.16 5.44
C CYS A 301 8.10 16.42 4.88
N ALA A 302 8.88 17.42 4.47
CA ALA A 302 8.34 18.63 3.85
C ALA A 302 7.68 18.33 2.49
N LEU A 303 8.34 17.53 1.64
CA LEU A 303 7.77 17.05 0.39
C LEU A 303 6.48 16.25 0.64
N THR A 304 6.52 15.33 1.59
CA THR A 304 5.35 14.50 1.93
C THR A 304 4.18 15.35 2.44
N LEU A 305 4.45 16.40 3.23
CA LEU A 305 3.41 17.33 3.69
C LEU A 305 2.74 18.04 2.51
N HIS A 306 3.51 18.41 1.48
CA HIS A 306 2.94 18.98 0.26
C HIS A 306 2.03 17.95 -0.44
N HIS A 307 2.51 16.75 -0.70
CA HIS A 307 1.74 15.69 -1.34
C HIS A 307 0.49 15.26 -0.55
N VAL A 308 0.55 15.28 0.79
CA VAL A 308 -0.64 15.05 1.63
C VAL A 308 -1.72 16.09 1.35
N LYS A 309 -1.34 17.37 1.26
CA LYS A 309 -2.30 18.46 0.95
C LYS A 309 -2.89 18.30 -0.45
N GLU A 310 -2.07 17.92 -1.44
CA GLU A 310 -2.53 17.62 -2.79
C GLU A 310 -3.49 16.42 -2.78
N ALA A 311 -3.13 15.32 -2.12
CA ALA A 311 -3.99 14.14 -2.01
C ALA A 311 -5.32 14.44 -1.31
N VAL A 312 -5.31 15.28 -0.29
CA VAL A 312 -6.52 15.75 0.41
C VAL A 312 -7.44 16.54 -0.53
N GLY A 313 -6.87 17.39 -1.38
CA GLY A 313 -7.61 18.21 -2.36
C GLY A 313 -8.01 17.49 -3.65
N ALA A 314 -7.56 16.26 -3.87
CA ALA A 314 -7.63 15.57 -5.15
C ALA A 314 -8.98 14.90 -5.45
N ASP A 315 -10.14 15.49 -5.08
CA ASP A 315 -11.47 14.88 -5.30
C ASP A 315 -11.72 14.57 -6.77
N GLY A 316 -11.36 15.46 -7.68
CA GLY A 316 -11.50 15.24 -9.12
C GLY A 316 -10.63 14.05 -9.64
N ALA A 317 -9.45 13.82 -9.06
CA ALA A 317 -8.64 12.65 -9.39
C ALA A 317 -9.29 11.36 -8.86
N ARG A 318 -9.85 11.37 -7.65
CA ARG A 318 -10.62 10.24 -7.10
C ARG A 318 -11.84 9.89 -7.94
N GLU A 319 -12.58 10.90 -8.42
CA GLU A 319 -13.71 10.69 -9.33
C GLU A 319 -13.27 10.00 -10.63
N ARG A 320 -12.17 10.46 -11.24
CA ARG A 320 -11.58 9.81 -12.43
C ARG A 320 -11.13 8.38 -12.13
N LEU A 321 -10.43 8.16 -10.99
CA LEU A 321 -10.01 6.84 -10.56
C LEU A 321 -11.17 5.86 -10.47
N HIS A 322 -12.25 6.27 -9.81
CA HIS A 322 -13.45 5.43 -9.68
C HIS A 322 -14.19 5.23 -11.02
N ALA A 323 -14.23 6.24 -11.89
CA ALA A 323 -14.81 6.12 -13.23
C ALA A 323 -14.00 5.15 -14.09
N ASN A 324 -12.67 5.29 -14.12
CA ASN A 324 -11.76 4.39 -14.82
C ASN A 324 -11.87 2.95 -14.32
N THR A 325 -11.97 2.79 -13.00
CA THR A 325 -12.15 1.48 -12.36
C THR A 325 -13.44 0.81 -12.80
N ARG A 326 -14.58 1.51 -12.74
CA ARG A 326 -15.88 0.98 -13.22
C ARG A 326 -15.78 0.59 -14.69
N ARG A 327 -15.25 1.49 -15.53
CA ARG A 327 -15.09 1.24 -16.97
C ARG A 327 -14.32 -0.05 -17.25
N LEU A 328 -13.20 -0.28 -16.57
CA LEU A 328 -12.41 -1.50 -16.73
C LEU A 328 -13.19 -2.74 -16.28
N ARG A 329 -13.80 -2.69 -15.10
CA ARG A 329 -14.56 -3.83 -14.56
C ARG A 329 -15.72 -4.21 -15.47
N ASP A 330 -16.52 -3.23 -15.89
CA ASP A 330 -17.68 -3.45 -16.76
C ASP A 330 -17.27 -4.14 -18.09
N GLN A 331 -16.15 -3.72 -18.67
CA GLN A 331 -15.65 -4.31 -19.92
C GLN A 331 -15.13 -5.75 -19.72
N LEU A 332 -14.39 -6.03 -18.65
CA LEU A 332 -13.90 -7.38 -18.35
C LEU A 332 -15.04 -8.34 -18.01
N GLU A 333 -16.03 -7.91 -17.23
CA GLU A 333 -17.21 -8.70 -16.88
C GLU A 333 -18.11 -8.95 -18.09
N ALA A 334 -18.32 -7.93 -18.95
CA ALA A 334 -19.05 -8.08 -20.20
C ALA A 334 -18.37 -9.07 -21.18
N ALA A 335 -17.04 -9.20 -21.10
CA ALA A 335 -16.28 -10.19 -21.87
C ALA A 335 -16.29 -11.58 -21.23
N GLY A 336 -16.91 -11.77 -20.06
CA GLY A 336 -17.04 -13.04 -19.36
C GLY A 336 -15.87 -13.39 -18.42
N LEU A 337 -14.94 -12.45 -18.17
CA LEU A 337 -13.80 -12.73 -17.28
C LEU A 337 -14.25 -12.76 -15.81
N SER A 338 -13.75 -13.75 -15.07
CA SER A 338 -14.02 -13.89 -13.64
C SER A 338 -13.11 -13.01 -12.82
N LEU A 339 -13.66 -11.92 -12.27
CA LEU A 339 -12.98 -11.10 -11.27
C LEU A 339 -13.10 -11.71 -9.87
N VAL A 340 -12.23 -11.32 -8.96
CA VAL A 340 -12.36 -11.72 -7.55
C VAL A 340 -13.72 -11.28 -7.02
N ARG A 341 -14.42 -12.23 -6.43
CA ARG A 341 -15.80 -12.02 -5.95
C ARG A 341 -15.84 -10.96 -4.84
N ASN A 342 -16.85 -10.08 -4.90
CA ASN A 342 -17.02 -8.97 -3.96
C ASN A 342 -15.88 -7.95 -3.96
N SER A 343 -14.94 -8.02 -4.93
CA SER A 343 -13.91 -6.98 -5.07
C SER A 343 -14.53 -5.68 -5.57
N PHE A 344 -13.93 -4.56 -5.18
CA PHE A 344 -14.33 -3.20 -5.57
C PHE A 344 -13.09 -2.30 -5.69
N GLY A 345 -13.27 -1.03 -6.06
CA GLY A 345 -12.17 -0.07 -6.12
C GLY A 345 -11.07 -0.42 -7.14
N PRO A 346 -9.92 0.28 -7.09
CA PRO A 346 -8.95 0.33 -8.19
C PRO A 346 -8.08 -0.92 -8.34
N ILE A 347 -8.14 -1.88 -7.44
CA ILE A 347 -7.47 -3.17 -7.59
C ILE A 347 -8.43 -4.14 -8.27
N VAL A 348 -8.08 -4.56 -9.49
CA VAL A 348 -8.86 -5.48 -10.31
C VAL A 348 -8.04 -6.74 -10.55
N SER A 349 -8.44 -7.84 -9.94
CA SER A 349 -7.73 -9.12 -10.03
C SER A 349 -8.50 -10.12 -10.86
N VAL A 350 -7.86 -10.61 -11.94
CA VAL A 350 -8.38 -11.65 -12.84
C VAL A 350 -7.77 -12.98 -12.42
N VAL A 351 -8.57 -13.89 -11.90
CA VAL A 351 -8.10 -15.20 -11.40
C VAL A 351 -7.84 -16.13 -12.58
N VAL A 352 -6.62 -16.70 -12.64
CA VAL A 352 -6.17 -17.61 -13.70
C VAL A 352 -5.89 -19.03 -13.21
N GLY A 353 -5.78 -19.22 -11.89
CA GLY A 353 -5.58 -20.52 -11.23
C GLY A 353 -4.14 -20.92 -11.07
N SER A 354 -3.39 -21.25 -12.13
CA SER A 354 -2.01 -21.74 -12.05
C SER A 354 -0.96 -20.62 -12.12
N ASN A 355 0.25 -20.91 -11.63
CA ASN A 355 1.39 -20.00 -11.70
C ASN A 355 1.80 -19.71 -13.14
N GLU A 356 1.83 -20.77 -13.94
CA GLU A 356 2.21 -20.73 -15.35
C GLU A 356 1.24 -19.83 -16.13
N ALA A 357 -0.07 -20.02 -15.93
CA ALA A 357 -1.12 -19.22 -16.55
C ALA A 357 -1.00 -17.72 -16.19
N ALA A 358 -0.69 -17.40 -14.93
CA ALA A 358 -0.50 -16.02 -14.49
C ALA A 358 0.72 -15.37 -15.15
N MET A 359 1.82 -16.12 -15.28
CA MET A 359 3.03 -15.64 -15.94
C MET A 359 2.83 -15.48 -17.45
N GLU A 360 2.15 -16.42 -18.09
CA GLU A 360 1.88 -16.40 -19.53
C GLU A 360 0.99 -15.20 -19.90
N LEU A 361 -0.10 -14.99 -19.14
CA LEU A 361 -0.99 -13.85 -19.36
C LEU A 361 -0.26 -12.52 -19.13
N ALA A 362 0.54 -12.41 -18.06
CA ALA A 362 1.32 -11.20 -17.81
C ALA A 362 2.36 -10.93 -18.92
N ALA A 363 2.99 -11.97 -19.46
CA ALA A 363 3.94 -11.85 -20.56
C ALA A 363 3.25 -11.40 -21.86
N ALA A 364 2.08 -11.98 -22.19
CA ALA A 364 1.28 -11.58 -23.34
C ALA A 364 0.85 -10.10 -23.25
N LEU A 365 0.38 -9.68 -22.06
CA LEU A 365 -0.01 -8.30 -21.79
C LEU A 365 1.17 -7.34 -21.91
N ARG A 366 2.37 -7.71 -21.43
CA ARG A 366 3.59 -6.92 -21.61
C ARG A 366 3.92 -6.77 -23.10
N GLY A 367 3.78 -7.84 -23.90
CA GLY A 367 3.94 -7.78 -25.36
C GLY A 367 2.95 -6.85 -26.05
N ALA A 368 1.77 -6.63 -25.47
CA ALA A 368 0.75 -5.68 -25.93
C ALA A 368 0.93 -4.25 -25.34
N GLY A 369 2.04 -3.97 -24.65
CA GLY A 369 2.29 -2.66 -24.04
C GLY A 369 1.54 -2.41 -22.71
N MET A 370 1.06 -3.46 -22.04
CA MET A 370 0.34 -3.37 -20.75
C MET A 370 1.17 -4.03 -19.65
N LEU A 371 1.60 -3.23 -18.66
CA LEU A 371 2.31 -3.77 -17.50
C LEU A 371 1.30 -4.12 -16.41
N VAL A 372 1.28 -5.40 -16.01
CA VAL A 372 0.41 -5.95 -14.96
C VAL A 372 1.23 -6.86 -14.05
N GLN A 373 0.74 -7.10 -12.83
CA GLN A 373 1.47 -7.90 -11.86
C GLN A 373 0.91 -9.32 -11.78
N PRO A 374 1.68 -10.37 -12.14
CA PRO A 374 1.30 -11.75 -11.86
C PRO A 374 1.50 -12.01 -10.36
N ILE A 375 0.42 -12.44 -9.68
CA ILE A 375 0.41 -12.77 -8.25
C ILE A 375 0.33 -14.29 -8.10
N ARG A 376 1.25 -14.85 -7.31
CA ARG A 376 1.44 -16.30 -7.13
C ARG A 376 1.64 -16.64 -5.66
N PRO A 377 1.53 -17.89 -5.26
CA PRO A 377 1.98 -18.33 -3.94
C PRO A 377 3.42 -17.85 -3.61
N PRO A 378 3.74 -17.56 -2.36
CA PRO A 378 2.89 -17.68 -1.17
C PRO A 378 1.97 -16.46 -0.93
N THR A 379 1.96 -15.46 -1.82
CA THR A 379 1.16 -14.23 -1.68
C THR A 379 -0.35 -14.53 -1.75
N VAL A 380 -0.73 -15.52 -2.53
CA VAL A 380 -2.10 -16.06 -2.63
C VAL A 380 -2.06 -17.57 -2.46
N PRO A 381 -3.16 -18.25 -2.09
CA PRO A 381 -3.20 -19.70 -1.99
C PRO A 381 -2.88 -20.41 -3.31
N ALA A 382 -2.40 -21.64 -3.24
CA ALA A 382 -2.20 -22.50 -4.42
C ALA A 382 -3.52 -22.70 -5.17
N GLY A 383 -3.48 -22.62 -6.50
CA GLY A 383 -4.68 -22.69 -7.36
C GLY A 383 -5.44 -21.36 -7.50
N PHE A 384 -4.97 -20.28 -6.88
CA PHE A 384 -5.57 -18.96 -6.94
C PHE A 384 -4.62 -17.89 -7.50
N ALA A 385 -3.65 -18.29 -8.32
CA ALA A 385 -2.80 -17.36 -9.03
C ALA A 385 -3.67 -16.45 -9.92
N ARG A 386 -3.26 -15.20 -10.05
CA ARG A 386 -4.03 -14.15 -10.73
C ARG A 386 -3.13 -13.13 -11.39
N VAL A 387 -3.69 -12.38 -12.31
CA VAL A 387 -3.11 -11.12 -12.77
C VAL A 387 -3.80 -9.99 -12.03
N ARG A 388 -3.01 -9.18 -11.32
CA ARG A 388 -3.49 -8.00 -10.60
C ARG A 388 -3.26 -6.76 -11.46
N ILE A 389 -4.33 -6.04 -11.70
CA ILE A 389 -4.36 -4.78 -12.42
C ILE A 389 -4.66 -3.68 -11.40
N THR A 390 -3.85 -2.63 -11.38
CA THR A 390 -4.10 -1.44 -10.56
C THR A 390 -4.45 -0.29 -11.47
N VAL A 391 -5.65 0.27 -11.29
CA VAL A 391 -6.10 1.45 -12.04
C VAL A 391 -5.55 2.72 -11.38
N SER A 392 -5.15 3.69 -12.20
CA SER A 392 -4.71 5.02 -11.74
C SER A 392 -5.65 6.13 -12.24
N ALA A 393 -5.71 7.22 -11.48
CA ALA A 393 -6.38 8.45 -11.89
C ALA A 393 -5.70 9.13 -13.08
N SER A 394 -4.42 8.81 -13.33
CA SER A 394 -3.64 9.31 -14.45
C SER A 394 -4.01 8.67 -15.80
N PHE A 395 -4.71 7.52 -15.79
CA PHE A 395 -5.15 6.87 -17.02
C PHE A 395 -6.22 7.71 -17.71
N GLU A 396 -6.08 7.86 -19.03
CA GLU A 396 -7.16 8.35 -19.85
C GLU A 396 -8.16 7.21 -20.18
N ALA A 397 -9.38 7.55 -20.57
CA ALA A 397 -10.39 6.53 -20.94
C ALA A 397 -9.90 5.58 -22.04
N ALA A 398 -9.11 6.10 -23.01
CA ALA A 398 -8.51 5.31 -24.07
C ALA A 398 -7.47 4.30 -23.54
N ASP A 399 -6.73 4.63 -22.46
CA ASP A 399 -5.79 3.70 -21.84
C ASP A 399 -6.53 2.54 -21.18
N VAL A 400 -7.66 2.84 -20.52
CA VAL A 400 -8.51 1.83 -19.89
C VAL A 400 -9.10 0.88 -20.95
N ASP A 401 -9.55 1.43 -22.09
CA ASP A 401 -10.08 0.62 -23.19
C ASP A 401 -9.00 -0.29 -23.78
N ARG A 402 -7.83 0.25 -24.08
CA ARG A 402 -6.69 -0.52 -24.59
C ARG A 402 -6.28 -1.64 -23.61
N LEU A 403 -6.28 -1.34 -22.31
CA LEU A 403 -5.98 -2.32 -21.27
C LEU A 403 -7.01 -3.44 -21.23
N ALA A 404 -8.31 -3.11 -21.26
CA ALA A 404 -9.39 -4.08 -21.28
C ALA A 404 -9.32 -4.97 -22.54
N ASP A 405 -9.15 -4.37 -23.71
CA ASP A 405 -9.03 -5.09 -24.98
C ASP A 405 -7.82 -6.04 -24.99
N ALA A 406 -6.68 -5.59 -24.47
CA ALA A 406 -5.49 -6.41 -24.37
C ALA A 406 -5.69 -7.60 -23.41
N VAL A 407 -6.33 -7.38 -22.26
CA VAL A 407 -6.64 -8.46 -21.30
C VAL A 407 -7.59 -9.48 -21.95
N VAL A 408 -8.67 -9.04 -22.57
CA VAL A 408 -9.68 -9.92 -23.22
C VAL A 408 -9.06 -10.70 -24.37
N SER A 409 -8.29 -10.05 -25.25
CA SER A 409 -7.68 -10.71 -26.40
C SER A 409 -6.61 -11.72 -26.00
N SER A 410 -5.74 -11.36 -25.05
CA SER A 410 -4.72 -12.27 -24.51
C SER A 410 -5.36 -13.47 -23.79
N TRP A 411 -6.40 -13.21 -23.00
CA TRP A 411 -7.17 -14.28 -22.34
C TRP A 411 -7.73 -15.28 -23.35
N ARG A 412 -8.43 -14.81 -24.39
CA ARG A 412 -9.00 -15.68 -25.43
C ARG A 412 -7.94 -16.47 -26.19
N THR A 413 -6.79 -15.89 -26.42
CA THR A 413 -5.67 -16.56 -27.11
C THR A 413 -5.09 -17.70 -26.28
N ILE A 414 -4.95 -17.50 -24.96
CA ILE A 414 -4.30 -18.47 -24.05
C ILE A 414 -5.28 -19.54 -23.60
N PHE A 415 -6.51 -19.16 -23.23
CA PHE A 415 -7.46 -20.06 -22.56
C PHE A 415 -8.64 -20.48 -23.46
N GLY A 416 -8.75 -19.94 -24.69
CA GLY A 416 -9.85 -20.20 -25.61
C GLY A 416 -11.05 -19.27 -25.40
N ALA A 417 -12.04 -19.39 -26.30
CA ALA A 417 -13.20 -18.48 -26.33
C ALA A 417 -14.27 -18.76 -25.24
N SER A 418 -14.09 -19.75 -24.40
CA SER A 418 -15.01 -20.08 -23.30
C SER A 418 -14.48 -19.57 -21.99
N CYS A 419 -15.07 -18.49 -21.50
CA CYS A 419 -14.94 -18.05 -20.11
C CYS A 419 -16.03 -18.67 -19.27
#